data_823a981387794098368a55b425b2dc91
#
_entry.id   823a981387794098368a55b425b2dc91
#
_cell.length_a   1.000
_cell.length_b   1.000
_cell.length_c   1.000
_cell.angle_alpha   90.00
_cell.angle_beta   90.00
_cell.angle_gamma   90.00
#
_symmetry.space_group_name_H-M   'P 1'
#
loop_
_entity.id
_entity.type
_entity.pdbx_description
1 polymer ?
#
loop_
_entity_poly.entity_id
_entity_poly.type
_entity_poly.pdbx_seq_one_letter_code
_entity_poly.pdbx_strand_id
1 'polypeptide(L)' 'MTESNSIDIHEAGLALDLPDLIFETRAGAGMKQAQLAEALGISHATVAAWENGTEVPRVDELHRLAQVCGKRLHIRIDID' A
#
# COMPACT_ATOMS: atom_id res chain seq x y z
N MET A 1 -12.27 16.77 -6.18
CA MET A 1 -12.36 15.63 -6.20
C MET A 1 -11.16 14.86 -6.04
N THR A 2 -11.23 13.86 -5.57
CA THR A 2 -10.17 13.18 -5.20
C THR A 2 -9.56 12.45 -6.26
N GLU A 3 -8.32 12.36 -6.31
CA GLU A 3 -7.76 11.66 -7.22
C GLU A 3 -7.63 10.33 -6.93
N SER A 4 -8.07 9.46 -7.64
CA SER A 4 -8.11 8.11 -7.30
C SER A 4 -6.89 7.36 -7.73
N ASN A 5 -5.93 7.98 -8.38
CA ASN A 5 -4.73 7.22 -8.71
C ASN A 5 -3.52 7.69 -7.93
N SER A 6 -3.74 8.23 -6.76
CA SER A 6 -2.66 8.58 -5.83
C SER A 6 -2.87 7.91 -4.49
N ILE A 7 -1.79 7.57 -3.84
CA ILE A 7 -1.82 7.07 -2.48
C ILE A 7 -1.14 8.12 -1.63
N ASP A 8 -1.89 8.69 -0.69
CA ASP A 8 -1.35 9.72 0.20
C ASP A 8 -1.12 9.14 1.57
N ILE A 9 0.11 9.22 2.03
CA ILE A 9 0.48 8.71 3.34
C ILE A 9 1.02 9.87 4.17
N HIS A 10 0.40 10.11 5.31
CA HIS A 10 0.82 11.15 6.22
C HIS A 10 1.56 10.52 7.38
N GLU A 11 2.59 11.19 7.83
CA GLU A 11 3.41 10.66 8.89
C GLU A 11 2.60 10.31 10.13
N ALA A 12 1.69 11.19 10.52
CA ALA A 12 0.93 10.99 11.74
C ALA A 12 0.08 9.73 11.71
N GLY A 13 -0.41 9.35 10.55
CA GLY A 13 -1.29 8.20 10.46
C GLY A 13 -0.64 6.96 9.89
N LEU A 14 0.65 7.05 9.59
CA LEU A 14 1.30 5.99 8.85
C LEU A 14 1.15 4.61 9.48
N ALA A 15 1.42 4.50 10.75
CA ALA A 15 1.40 3.21 11.41
C ALA A 15 -0.01 2.67 11.58
N LEU A 16 -1.01 3.54 11.70
CA LEU A 16 -2.38 3.12 11.93
C LEU A 16 -3.14 2.87 10.66
N ASP A 17 -2.88 3.69 9.63
CA ASP A 17 -3.68 3.66 8.42
C ASP A 17 -3.11 2.81 7.31
N LEU A 18 -1.86 2.45 7.40
CA LEU A 18 -1.18 1.78 6.30
C LEU A 18 -1.81 0.43 5.93
N PRO A 19 -2.15 -0.44 6.90
CA PRO A 19 -2.77 -1.71 6.53
C PRO A 19 -4.06 -1.52 5.74
N ASP A 20 -4.91 -0.59 6.15
CA ASP A 20 -6.14 -0.30 5.43
C ASP A 20 -5.87 0.27 4.06
N LEU A 21 -4.88 1.14 3.97
CA LEU A 21 -4.54 1.75 2.71
C LEU A 21 -4.07 0.71 1.71
N ILE A 22 -3.26 -0.24 2.16
CA ILE A 22 -2.79 -1.32 1.29
C ILE A 22 -3.96 -2.17 0.82
N PHE A 23 -4.85 -2.51 1.75
CA PHE A 23 -6.02 -3.30 1.40
C PHE A 23 -6.87 -2.56 0.37
N GLU A 24 -7.17 -1.29 0.61
CA GLU A 24 -8.02 -0.53 -0.29
C GLU A 24 -7.39 -0.33 -1.66
N THR A 25 -6.08 -0.12 -1.69
CA THR A 25 -5.39 0.05 -2.96
C THR A 25 -5.45 -1.23 -3.78
N ARG A 26 -5.20 -2.36 -3.13
CA ARG A 26 -5.25 -3.65 -3.80
C ARG A 26 -6.68 -3.98 -4.26
N ALA A 27 -7.63 -3.84 -3.36
CA ALA A 27 -9.01 -4.18 -3.67
C ALA A 27 -9.57 -3.26 -4.75
N GLY A 28 -9.21 -1.98 -4.70
CA GLY A 28 -9.63 -1.03 -5.72
C GLY A 28 -9.06 -1.35 -7.10
N ALA A 29 -7.94 -2.06 -7.16
CA ALA A 29 -7.36 -2.49 -8.41
C ALA A 29 -7.92 -3.84 -8.87
N GLY A 30 -8.85 -4.41 -8.09
CA GLY A 30 -9.47 -5.68 -8.46
C GLY A 30 -8.58 -6.89 -8.24
N MET A 31 -7.58 -6.78 -7.37
CA MET A 31 -6.62 -7.86 -7.17
C MET A 31 -6.86 -8.57 -5.86
N LYS A 32 -6.65 -9.88 -5.86
CA LYS A 32 -6.61 -10.64 -4.62
C LYS A 32 -5.22 -10.55 -4.02
N GLN A 33 -5.09 -10.88 -2.74
CA GLN A 33 -3.78 -10.85 -2.08
C GLN A 33 -2.75 -11.68 -2.82
N ALA A 34 -3.13 -12.87 -3.26
CA ALA A 34 -2.20 -13.74 -3.97
C ALA A 34 -1.77 -13.13 -5.31
N GLN A 35 -2.68 -12.44 -5.97
CA GLN A 35 -2.35 -11.80 -7.25
C GLN A 35 -1.36 -10.66 -7.04
N LEU A 36 -1.57 -9.86 -6.00
CA LEU A 36 -0.64 -8.78 -5.69
C LEU A 36 0.72 -9.34 -5.32
N ALA A 37 0.74 -10.39 -4.52
CA ALA A 37 2.01 -11.02 -4.12
C ALA A 37 2.78 -11.49 -5.35
N GLU A 38 2.09 -12.12 -6.28
CA GLU A 38 2.72 -12.60 -7.49
C GLU A 38 3.27 -11.44 -8.31
N ALA A 39 2.50 -10.37 -8.46
CA ALA A 39 2.93 -9.22 -9.23
C ALA A 39 4.15 -8.54 -8.60
N LEU A 40 4.26 -8.59 -7.27
CA LEU A 40 5.39 -7.98 -6.58
C LEU A 40 6.57 -8.93 -6.40
N GLY A 41 6.39 -10.21 -6.70
CA GLY A 41 7.45 -11.21 -6.51
C GLY A 41 7.72 -11.53 -5.06
N ILE A 42 6.70 -11.45 -4.21
CA ILE A 42 6.84 -11.73 -2.79
C ILE A 42 5.81 -12.79 -2.39
N SER A 43 5.87 -13.26 -1.15
CA SER A 43 4.96 -14.29 -0.71
C SER A 43 3.59 -13.72 -0.39
N HIS A 44 2.57 -14.56 -0.52
CA HIS A 44 1.22 -14.20 -0.14
C HIS A 44 1.18 -13.84 1.36
N ALA A 45 1.95 -14.56 2.17
CA ALA A 45 1.99 -14.31 3.60
C ALA A 45 2.49 -12.90 3.92
N THR A 46 3.41 -12.37 3.11
CA THR A 46 3.91 -11.03 3.30
C THR A 46 2.82 -9.99 3.04
N VAL A 47 2.06 -10.16 1.96
CA VAL A 47 0.96 -9.24 1.67
C VAL A 47 -0.07 -9.31 2.79
N ALA A 48 -0.41 -10.51 3.25
CA ALA A 48 -1.35 -10.65 4.34
C ALA A 48 -0.85 -9.98 5.61
N ALA A 49 0.44 -10.10 5.89
CA ALA A 49 1.03 -9.48 7.08
C ALA A 49 0.99 -7.95 6.98
N TRP A 50 1.18 -7.40 5.80
CA TRP A 50 1.06 -5.97 5.60
C TRP A 50 -0.37 -5.50 5.89
N GLU A 51 -1.36 -6.27 5.45
CA GLU A 51 -2.75 -5.87 5.58
C GLU A 51 -3.30 -6.10 6.97
N ASN A 52 -2.70 -7.01 7.74
CA ASN A 52 -3.14 -7.19 9.12
C ASN A 52 -2.25 -6.43 10.12
N GLY A 53 -1.25 -5.71 9.62
CA GLY A 53 -0.45 -4.85 10.47
C GLY A 53 0.68 -5.51 11.22
N THR A 54 0.97 -6.78 10.94
CA THR A 54 2.07 -7.47 11.62
C THR A 54 3.42 -7.21 10.96
N GLU A 55 3.43 -6.72 9.72
CA GLU A 55 4.64 -6.28 9.06
C GLU A 55 4.36 -4.98 8.35
N VAL A 56 5.40 -4.16 8.22
CA VAL A 56 5.29 -2.88 7.55
C VAL A 56 6.17 -2.92 6.31
N PRO A 57 5.62 -2.62 5.13
CA PRO A 57 6.44 -2.62 3.93
C PRO A 57 7.42 -1.47 3.91
N ARG A 58 8.53 -1.64 3.22
CA ARG A 58 9.48 -0.57 3.02
C ARG A 58 8.93 0.39 1.99
N VAL A 59 9.52 1.58 1.92
CA VAL A 59 9.07 2.60 0.98
C VAL A 59 9.17 2.12 -0.46
N ASP A 60 10.24 1.41 -0.80
CA ASP A 60 10.37 0.90 -2.17
C ASP A 60 9.31 -0.16 -2.48
N GLU A 61 8.92 -0.94 -1.48
CA GLU A 61 7.85 -1.92 -1.67
C GLU A 61 6.51 -1.23 -1.87
N LEU A 62 6.25 -0.16 -1.11
CA LEU A 62 5.04 0.63 -1.30
C LEU A 62 5.00 1.26 -2.68
N HIS A 63 6.14 1.71 -3.16
CA HIS A 63 6.22 2.32 -4.48
C HIS A 63 5.86 1.30 -5.56
N ARG A 64 6.37 0.09 -5.44
CA ARG A 64 6.06 -0.96 -6.40
C ARG A 64 4.60 -1.38 -6.32
N LEU A 65 4.06 -1.44 -5.09
CA LEU A 65 2.66 -1.77 -4.90
C LEU A 65 1.79 -0.73 -5.60
N ALA A 66 2.11 0.54 -5.43
CA ALA A 66 1.37 1.60 -6.08
C ALA A 66 1.43 1.44 -7.60
N GLN A 67 2.61 1.17 -8.14
CA GLN A 67 2.78 1.01 -9.57
C GLN A 67 1.96 -0.15 -10.12
N VAL A 68 2.00 -1.29 -9.43
CA VAL A 68 1.26 -2.46 -9.86
C VAL A 68 -0.24 -2.21 -9.85
N CYS A 69 -0.71 -1.40 -8.92
CA CYS A 69 -2.13 -1.09 -8.81
C CYS A 69 -2.54 0.14 -9.63
N GLY A 70 -1.63 0.68 -10.42
CA GLY A 70 -1.93 1.83 -11.27
C GLY A 70 -2.08 3.13 -10.49
N LYS A 71 -1.37 3.24 -9.37
CA LYS A 71 -1.46 4.42 -8.52
C LYS A 71 -0.11 5.11 -8.44
N ARG A 72 -0.13 6.31 -7.87
CA ARG A 72 1.09 7.03 -7.59
C ARG A 72 1.26 7.11 -6.10
N LEU A 73 2.46 6.90 -5.61
CA LEU A 73 2.74 6.97 -4.17
C LEU A 73 3.12 8.40 -3.80
N HIS A 74 2.39 8.93 -2.81
CA HIS A 74 2.67 10.25 -2.29
C HIS A 74 2.88 10.11 -0.79
N ILE A 75 4.04 10.49 -0.32
CA ILE A 75 4.34 10.45 1.11
C ILE A 75 4.55 11.87 1.57
N ARG A 76 3.77 12.30 2.57
CA ARG A 76 3.89 13.63 3.10
C ARG A 76 4.25 13.55 4.56
N ILE A 77 5.27 14.30 4.96
CA ILE A 77 5.68 14.38 6.35
C ILE A 77 5.52 15.83 6.75
N ASP A 78 4.60 16.07 7.70
CA ASP A 78 4.35 17.41 8.16
C ASP A 78 5.18 17.65 9.41
N ILE A 79 6.12 18.57 9.33
CA ILE A 79 6.97 18.89 10.45
C ILE A 79 6.75 20.34 10.80
N ASP A 80 6.41 20.61 12.02
CA ASP A 80 6.18 21.96 12.45
C ASP A 80 7.40 22.62 12.98
#